data_39f46885299d3bacc5fc23e9b84fe39c
#
_entry.id   39f46885299d3bacc5fc23e9b84fe39c
#
_cell.length_a   1.000
_cell.length_b   1.000
_cell.length_c   1.000
_cell.angle_alpha   90.00
_cell.angle_beta   90.00
_cell.angle_gamma   90.00
#
_symmetry.space_group_name_H-M   'P 1'
#
loop_
_entity.id
_entity.type
_entity.pdbx_description
1 polymer ?
#
loop_
_entity_poly.entity_id
_entity_poly.type
_entity_poly.pdbx_seq_one_letter_code
_entity_poly.pdbx_strand_id
1 'polypeptide(L)'
;MTFIAIADGAITTVALPSIARQFGLTTAALDGVVVVYPVCLAMAIPASAWLVERFGGKRVLLTALTAFLGSSLLCGAAADLPQLIACRAVQGLSAGVLFPASAALLFATFDAFEQVRIARYMIIPQQIAPAAAPVLGGLLVDHLSWRWVFYVNLPVGVPVVLFGVLFLAEHRGHRPGRFDLTGLLLSAAGLGAAMFGVSEGPNRGWSSAAVLTALALGAVLLTAAVVHQLRASEPLLRIRLFADRLFRDTNLINLVGLIPILGAMYLGPLFLQQAQGRTALESGTGTFPEAFGVLLTVQVAGVLYARVGPRIIVGSGLVGVSAVLVLFAQCDEDTGLWTFRAYMFLLGVAMGGVFMPTTVASLANIARGDLAQASTLNTVVRQTGGALAPAAVTTVLVLGTPAGAAAEPPLGAYRSAYYVLAVIAAVTAVFAFTLPDGPARAAAAAGSRNRATRTARNVPCDGVRKP
;
A
#
# COMPACT_ATOMS: atom_id res chain seq x y z
N MET A 1 -2.58 -12.51 -4.71
CA MET A 1 -1.68 -12.45 -3.53
C MET A 1 -1.81 -11.14 -2.79
N THR A 2 -1.49 -9.98 -3.39
CA THR A 2 -1.64 -8.65 -2.76
C THR A 2 -3.08 -8.35 -2.30
N PHE A 3 -4.09 -8.78 -3.07
CA PHE A 3 -5.50 -8.68 -2.68
C PHE A 3 -5.77 -9.29 -1.30
N ILE A 4 -5.30 -10.54 -1.06
CA ILE A 4 -5.53 -11.26 0.19
C ILE A 4 -4.92 -10.49 1.37
N ALA A 5 -3.67 -10.04 1.24
CA ALA A 5 -2.98 -9.35 2.33
C ALA A 5 -3.58 -7.97 2.65
N ILE A 6 -4.09 -7.25 1.65
CA ILE A 6 -4.77 -5.96 1.84
C ILE A 6 -6.18 -6.18 2.43
N ALA A 7 -6.93 -7.14 1.90
CA ALA A 7 -8.26 -7.48 2.40
C ALA A 7 -8.21 -7.95 3.86
N ASP A 8 -7.23 -8.79 4.21
CA ASP A 8 -7.04 -9.31 5.57
C ASP A 8 -6.88 -8.18 6.62
N GLY A 9 -6.08 -7.16 6.31
CA GLY A 9 -5.93 -6.01 7.18
C GLY A 9 -7.25 -5.26 7.42
N ALA A 10 -8.00 -5.02 6.35
CA ALA A 10 -9.26 -4.27 6.42
C ALA A 10 -10.42 -5.09 7.04
N ILE A 11 -10.52 -6.39 6.72
CA ILE A 11 -11.58 -7.25 7.26
C ILE A 11 -11.40 -7.46 8.77
N THR A 12 -10.16 -7.57 9.25
CA THR A 12 -9.85 -7.78 10.68
C THR A 12 -10.44 -6.68 11.56
N THR A 13 -10.44 -5.43 11.11
CA THR A 13 -10.98 -4.31 11.90
C THR A 13 -12.48 -4.42 12.14
N VAL A 14 -13.22 -4.99 11.19
CA VAL A 14 -14.67 -5.26 11.32
C VAL A 14 -14.96 -6.34 12.38
N ALA A 15 -14.02 -7.28 12.56
CA ALA A 15 -14.18 -8.39 13.51
C ALA A 15 -13.87 -8.01 14.96
N LEU A 16 -13.18 -6.89 15.23
CA LEU A 16 -12.72 -6.53 16.57
C LEU A 16 -13.80 -6.55 17.66
N PRO A 17 -15.01 -5.99 17.46
CA PRO A 17 -16.04 -6.03 18.49
C PRO A 17 -16.48 -7.45 18.85
N SER A 18 -16.51 -8.36 17.86
CA SER A 18 -16.88 -9.76 18.07
C SER A 18 -15.76 -10.57 18.75
N ILE A 19 -14.49 -10.27 18.43
CA ILE A 19 -13.32 -10.83 19.12
C ILE A 19 -13.31 -10.36 20.59
N ALA A 20 -13.56 -9.07 20.85
CA ALA A 20 -13.62 -8.50 22.18
C ALA A 20 -14.67 -9.20 23.04
N ARG A 21 -15.88 -9.36 22.51
CA ARG A 21 -16.98 -10.06 23.19
C ARG A 21 -16.62 -11.50 23.54
N GLN A 22 -16.00 -12.24 22.61
CA GLN A 22 -15.67 -13.63 22.85
C GLN A 22 -14.57 -13.83 23.90
N PHE A 23 -13.57 -12.95 23.93
CA PHE A 23 -12.49 -13.03 24.94
C PHE A 23 -12.82 -12.31 26.24
N GLY A 24 -14.00 -11.68 26.37
CA GLY A 24 -14.40 -10.93 27.57
C GLY A 24 -13.54 -9.68 27.77
N LEU A 25 -13.06 -9.05 26.70
CA LEU A 25 -12.16 -7.91 26.72
C LEU A 25 -12.84 -6.66 26.17
N THR A 26 -12.25 -5.51 26.44
CA THR A 26 -12.62 -4.25 25.78
C THR A 26 -12.00 -4.20 24.39
N THR A 27 -12.59 -3.46 23.44
CA THR A 27 -12.00 -3.25 22.11
C THR A 27 -10.63 -2.58 22.18
N ALA A 28 -10.40 -1.71 23.16
CA ALA A 28 -9.09 -1.11 23.39
C ALA A 28 -8.00 -2.12 23.78
N ALA A 29 -8.34 -3.22 24.44
CA ALA A 29 -7.37 -4.28 24.72
C ALA A 29 -6.91 -5.04 23.46
N LEU A 30 -7.64 -4.90 22.33
CA LEU A 30 -7.33 -5.54 21.06
C LEU A 30 -6.44 -4.69 20.14
N ASP A 31 -6.00 -3.50 20.58
CA ASP A 31 -5.11 -2.63 19.78
C ASP A 31 -3.88 -3.38 19.26
N GLY A 32 -3.33 -4.27 20.10
CA GLY A 32 -2.23 -5.15 19.70
C GLY A 32 -2.50 -6.02 18.47
N VAL A 33 -3.74 -6.48 18.25
CA VAL A 33 -4.12 -7.31 17.10
C VAL A 33 -4.04 -6.49 15.80
N VAL A 34 -4.40 -5.21 15.87
CA VAL A 34 -4.38 -4.31 14.71
C VAL A 34 -2.98 -3.80 14.43
N VAL A 35 -2.25 -3.38 15.47
CA VAL A 35 -0.94 -2.72 15.35
C VAL A 35 0.18 -3.70 15.01
N VAL A 36 0.16 -4.92 15.56
CA VAL A 36 1.25 -5.89 15.37
C VAL A 36 1.45 -6.29 13.91
N TYR A 37 0.36 -6.43 13.15
CA TYR A 37 0.43 -6.84 11.74
C TYR A 37 1.21 -5.83 10.88
N PRO A 38 0.87 -4.53 10.79
CA PRO A 38 1.62 -3.57 9.98
C PRO A 38 3.03 -3.30 10.52
N VAL A 39 3.26 -3.39 11.83
CA VAL A 39 4.60 -3.28 12.43
C VAL A 39 5.49 -4.44 11.96
N CYS A 40 5.05 -5.68 12.12
CA CYS A 40 5.80 -6.86 11.69
C CYS A 40 5.98 -6.90 10.17
N LEU A 41 4.97 -6.45 9.41
CA LEU A 41 5.07 -6.29 7.96
C LEU A 41 6.23 -5.34 7.60
N ALA A 42 6.27 -4.16 8.22
CA ALA A 42 7.34 -3.19 7.98
C ALA A 42 8.74 -3.74 8.35
N MET A 43 8.84 -4.48 9.46
CA MET A 43 10.08 -5.10 9.91
C MET A 43 10.63 -6.16 8.92
N ALA A 44 9.76 -6.87 8.21
CA ALA A 44 10.16 -7.93 7.28
C ALA A 44 10.57 -7.43 5.89
N ILE A 45 10.07 -6.28 5.46
CA ILE A 45 10.33 -5.73 4.11
C ILE A 45 11.83 -5.68 3.78
N PRO A 46 12.75 -5.20 4.65
CA PRO A 46 14.16 -5.08 4.32
C PRO A 46 14.82 -6.40 3.90
N ALA A 47 14.40 -7.52 4.46
CA ALA A 47 14.94 -8.84 4.14
C ALA A 47 14.53 -9.36 2.76
N SER A 48 13.43 -8.85 2.20
CA SER A 48 12.77 -9.43 1.03
C SER A 48 13.65 -9.47 -0.22
N ALA A 49 14.40 -8.40 -0.50
CA ALA A 49 15.27 -8.34 -1.68
C ALA A 49 16.38 -9.40 -1.62
N TRP A 50 17.06 -9.50 -0.48
CA TRP A 50 18.10 -10.51 -0.29
C TRP A 50 17.56 -11.94 -0.39
N LEU A 51 16.38 -12.19 0.21
CA LEU A 51 15.71 -13.49 0.12
C LEU A 51 15.42 -13.87 -1.33
N VAL A 52 14.87 -12.92 -2.12
CA VAL A 52 14.56 -13.11 -3.54
C VAL A 52 15.83 -13.37 -4.35
N GLU A 53 16.88 -12.62 -4.12
CA GLU A 53 18.17 -12.81 -4.80
C GLU A 53 18.82 -14.16 -4.42
N ARG A 54 18.72 -14.58 -3.14
CA ARG A 54 19.36 -15.79 -2.62
C ARG A 54 18.62 -17.08 -3.01
N PHE A 55 17.32 -17.10 -2.82
CA PHE A 55 16.53 -18.33 -2.93
C PHE A 55 15.70 -18.40 -4.21
N GLY A 56 15.61 -17.26 -4.94
CA GLY A 56 14.80 -17.13 -6.15
C GLY A 56 13.38 -16.61 -5.86
N GLY A 57 12.85 -15.84 -6.82
CA GLY A 57 11.58 -15.14 -6.65
C GLY A 57 10.39 -16.05 -6.44
N LYS A 58 10.28 -17.16 -7.20
CA LYS A 58 9.19 -18.14 -7.06
C LYS A 58 9.17 -18.77 -5.68
N ARG A 59 10.31 -19.28 -5.21
CA ARG A 59 10.39 -19.98 -3.92
C ARG A 59 10.04 -19.05 -2.78
N VAL A 60 10.62 -17.86 -2.74
CA VAL A 60 10.35 -16.87 -1.69
C VAL A 60 8.89 -16.47 -1.67
N LEU A 61 8.30 -16.20 -2.84
CA LEU A 61 6.91 -15.82 -2.96
C LEU A 61 5.96 -16.91 -2.46
N LEU A 62 6.18 -18.17 -2.88
CA LEU A 62 5.33 -19.30 -2.46
C LEU A 62 5.50 -19.62 -0.98
N THR A 63 6.72 -19.57 -0.44
CA THR A 63 6.97 -19.77 0.99
C THR A 63 6.30 -18.70 1.84
N ALA A 64 6.44 -17.41 1.45
CA ALA A 64 5.80 -16.31 2.14
C ALA A 64 4.26 -16.42 2.08
N LEU A 65 3.69 -16.78 0.92
CA LEU A 65 2.25 -16.98 0.80
C LEU A 65 1.75 -18.17 1.63
N THR A 66 2.47 -19.28 1.62
CA THR A 66 2.11 -20.45 2.44
C THR A 66 2.20 -20.14 3.94
N ALA A 67 3.23 -19.40 4.36
CA ALA A 67 3.36 -18.94 5.75
C ALA A 67 2.23 -17.97 6.14
N PHE A 68 1.84 -17.06 5.22
CA PHE A 68 0.70 -16.17 5.41
C PHE A 68 -0.61 -16.95 5.59
N LEU A 69 -0.88 -17.94 4.74
CA LEU A 69 -2.09 -18.77 4.83
C LEU A 69 -2.08 -19.66 6.09
N GLY A 70 -0.94 -20.23 6.44
CA GLY A 70 -0.77 -21.01 7.67
C GLY A 70 -1.02 -20.18 8.93
N SER A 71 -0.44 -18.98 9.00
CA SER A 71 -0.70 -18.04 10.10
C SER A 71 -2.14 -17.55 10.12
N SER A 72 -2.78 -17.36 8.96
CA SER A 72 -4.20 -17.03 8.86
C SER A 72 -5.08 -18.15 9.45
N LEU A 73 -4.78 -19.40 9.12
CA LEU A 73 -5.45 -20.57 9.72
C LEU A 73 -5.31 -20.57 11.24
N LEU A 74 -4.10 -20.32 11.74
CA LEU A 74 -3.83 -20.27 13.18
C LEU A 74 -4.51 -19.06 13.87
N CYS A 75 -4.62 -17.90 13.21
CA CYS A 75 -5.39 -16.77 13.71
C CYS A 75 -6.87 -17.15 13.92
N GLY A 76 -7.47 -17.84 12.95
CA GLY A 76 -8.85 -18.30 13.06
C GLY A 76 -9.04 -19.39 14.13
N ALA A 77 -8.00 -20.16 14.45
CA ALA A 77 -8.00 -21.19 15.49
C ALA A 77 -7.59 -20.67 16.88
N ALA A 78 -7.23 -19.38 17.03
CA ALA A 78 -6.72 -18.82 18.27
C ALA A 78 -7.72 -18.98 19.43
N ALA A 79 -7.21 -19.47 20.56
CA ALA A 79 -7.98 -19.71 21.79
C ALA A 79 -7.96 -18.50 22.73
N ASP A 80 -6.91 -17.67 22.65
CA ASP A 80 -6.69 -16.50 23.49
C ASP A 80 -6.07 -15.33 22.70
N LEU A 81 -6.03 -14.16 23.34
CA LEU A 81 -5.48 -12.95 22.73
C LEU A 81 -3.97 -13.02 22.46
N PRO A 82 -3.10 -13.51 23.35
CA PRO A 82 -1.68 -13.67 23.08
C PRO A 82 -1.39 -14.53 21.85
N GLN A 83 -2.10 -15.64 21.70
CA GLN A 83 -1.97 -16.50 20.53
C GLN A 83 -2.40 -15.79 19.24
N LEU A 84 -3.51 -15.06 19.27
CA LEU A 84 -3.97 -14.27 18.13
C LEU A 84 -2.92 -13.22 17.73
N ILE A 85 -2.37 -12.47 18.69
CA ILE A 85 -1.32 -11.47 18.44
C ILE A 85 -0.06 -12.13 17.85
N ALA A 86 0.38 -13.26 18.39
CA ALA A 86 1.54 -13.98 17.87
C ALA A 86 1.32 -14.46 16.42
N CYS A 87 0.14 -15.01 16.12
CA CYS A 87 -0.20 -15.42 14.75
C CYS A 87 -0.28 -14.22 13.79
N ARG A 88 -0.82 -13.07 14.24
CA ARG A 88 -0.83 -11.82 13.49
C ARG A 88 0.58 -11.29 13.21
N ALA A 89 1.51 -11.46 14.16
CA ALA A 89 2.92 -11.11 13.94
C ALA A 89 3.53 -11.93 12.80
N VAL A 90 3.34 -13.24 12.81
CA VAL A 90 3.83 -14.14 11.73
C VAL A 90 3.17 -13.81 10.39
N GLN A 91 1.89 -13.50 10.40
CA GLN A 91 1.14 -13.07 9.21
C GLN A 91 1.69 -11.76 8.65
N GLY A 92 1.99 -10.78 9.50
CA GLY A 92 2.64 -9.52 9.12
C GLY A 92 4.03 -9.73 8.51
N LEU A 93 4.89 -10.53 9.17
CA LEU A 93 6.22 -10.88 8.65
C LEU A 93 6.14 -11.51 7.26
N SER A 94 5.18 -12.42 7.06
CA SER A 94 4.97 -13.07 5.77
C SER A 94 4.53 -12.07 4.69
N ALA A 95 3.59 -11.19 5.01
CA ALA A 95 3.10 -10.14 4.11
C ALA A 95 4.22 -9.15 3.72
N GLY A 96 5.11 -8.81 4.66
CA GLY A 96 6.24 -7.91 4.42
C GLY A 96 7.23 -8.43 3.39
N VAL A 97 7.37 -9.74 3.27
CA VAL A 97 8.16 -10.38 2.20
C VAL A 97 7.34 -10.50 0.90
N LEU A 98 6.04 -10.80 1.02
CA LEU A 98 5.16 -11.09 -0.11
C LEU A 98 5.01 -9.90 -1.07
N PHE A 99 4.83 -8.68 -0.55
CA PHE A 99 4.61 -7.49 -1.36
C PHE A 99 5.80 -7.17 -2.28
N PRO A 100 7.04 -6.96 -1.76
CA PRO A 100 8.18 -6.64 -2.62
C PRO A 100 8.58 -7.80 -3.52
N ALA A 101 8.49 -9.05 -3.04
CA ALA A 101 8.83 -10.22 -3.85
C ALA A 101 7.90 -10.39 -5.05
N SER A 102 6.59 -10.14 -4.88
CA SER A 102 5.62 -10.19 -5.99
C SER A 102 5.89 -9.09 -7.03
N ALA A 103 6.18 -7.87 -6.59
CA ALA A 103 6.51 -6.77 -7.48
C ALA A 103 7.83 -7.02 -8.22
N ALA A 104 8.88 -7.44 -7.50
CA ALA A 104 10.19 -7.73 -8.09
C ALA A 104 10.11 -8.84 -9.16
N LEU A 105 9.41 -9.93 -8.87
CA LEU A 105 9.23 -11.03 -9.83
C LEU A 105 8.48 -10.57 -11.07
N LEU A 106 7.46 -9.76 -10.91
CA LEU A 106 6.61 -9.26 -11.98
C LEU A 106 7.40 -8.32 -12.91
N PHE A 107 8.11 -7.36 -12.34
CA PHE A 107 8.94 -6.43 -13.11
C PHE A 107 10.18 -7.08 -13.72
N ALA A 108 10.71 -8.16 -13.13
CA ALA A 108 11.80 -8.92 -13.72
C ALA A 108 11.38 -9.80 -14.91
N THR A 109 10.12 -10.27 -14.93
CA THR A 109 9.62 -11.19 -15.96
C THR A 109 9.24 -10.47 -17.26
N PHE A 110 8.80 -9.22 -17.16
CA PHE A 110 8.22 -8.47 -18.27
C PHE A 110 9.09 -7.29 -18.71
N ASP A 111 9.07 -7.00 -20.02
CA ASP A 111 9.77 -5.83 -20.55
C ASP A 111 9.10 -4.51 -20.15
N ALA A 112 9.87 -3.41 -20.17
CA ALA A 112 9.43 -2.09 -19.70
C ALA A 112 8.06 -1.62 -20.26
N PHE A 113 7.75 -2.00 -21.51
CA PHE A 113 6.45 -1.69 -22.12
C PHE A 113 5.31 -2.52 -21.51
N GLU A 114 5.57 -3.80 -21.27
CA GLU A 114 4.59 -4.72 -20.68
C GLU A 114 4.36 -4.39 -19.20
N GLN A 115 5.38 -3.87 -18.51
CA GLN A 115 5.28 -3.42 -17.11
C GLN A 115 4.16 -2.40 -16.90
N VAL A 116 3.99 -1.44 -17.82
CA VAL A 116 2.87 -0.47 -17.78
C VAL A 116 1.52 -1.17 -17.86
N ARG A 117 1.40 -2.16 -18.76
CA ARG A 117 0.17 -2.95 -18.91
C ARG A 117 -0.13 -3.79 -17.68
N ILE A 118 0.90 -4.39 -17.11
CA ILE A 118 0.77 -5.28 -15.94
C ILE A 118 0.50 -4.48 -14.68
N ALA A 119 1.15 -3.33 -14.49
CA ALA A 119 0.86 -2.43 -13.39
C ALA A 119 -0.63 -2.05 -13.32
N ARG A 120 -1.30 -1.88 -14.49
CA ARG A 120 -2.75 -1.66 -14.55
C ARG A 120 -3.56 -2.82 -13.97
N TYR A 121 -3.18 -4.06 -14.28
CA TYR A 121 -3.89 -5.23 -13.75
C TYR A 121 -3.59 -5.48 -12.27
N MET A 122 -2.40 -5.10 -11.78
CA MET A 122 -2.06 -5.22 -10.35
C MET A 122 -2.88 -4.28 -9.45
N ILE A 123 -3.26 -3.11 -9.96
CA ILE A 123 -4.01 -2.13 -9.19
C ILE A 123 -5.45 -2.59 -8.95
N ILE A 124 -6.06 -3.31 -9.89
CA ILE A 124 -7.45 -3.78 -9.80
C ILE A 124 -7.73 -4.52 -8.47
N PRO A 125 -7.00 -5.59 -8.13
CA PRO A 125 -7.21 -6.28 -6.85
C PRO A 125 -6.92 -5.41 -5.63
N GLN A 126 -5.94 -4.50 -5.73
CA GLN A 126 -5.57 -3.62 -4.62
C GLN A 126 -6.67 -2.60 -4.28
N GLN A 127 -7.44 -2.16 -5.27
CA GLN A 127 -8.53 -1.22 -5.06
C GLN A 127 -9.85 -1.91 -4.67
N ILE A 128 -10.09 -3.12 -5.18
CA ILE A 128 -11.29 -3.88 -4.82
C ILE A 128 -11.21 -4.39 -3.37
N ALA A 129 -10.02 -4.75 -2.89
CA ALA A 129 -9.85 -5.34 -1.57
C ALA A 129 -10.37 -4.45 -0.42
N PRO A 130 -9.97 -3.17 -0.27
CA PRO A 130 -10.47 -2.30 0.79
C PRO A 130 -11.97 -2.04 0.67
N ALA A 131 -12.49 -1.93 -0.57
CA ALA A 131 -13.91 -1.66 -0.82
C ALA A 131 -14.80 -2.87 -0.49
N ALA A 132 -14.33 -4.09 -0.77
CA ALA A 132 -15.06 -5.33 -0.48
C ALA A 132 -14.93 -5.77 0.98
N ALA A 133 -13.85 -5.39 1.67
CA ALA A 133 -13.50 -5.87 3.00
C ALA A 133 -14.59 -5.62 4.06
N PRO A 134 -15.20 -4.42 4.19
CA PRO A 134 -16.25 -4.19 5.19
C PRO A 134 -17.49 -5.03 4.94
N VAL A 135 -17.90 -5.19 3.68
CA VAL A 135 -19.08 -5.98 3.31
C VAL A 135 -18.85 -7.47 3.58
N LEU A 136 -17.71 -7.99 3.11
CA LEU A 136 -17.36 -9.38 3.35
C LEU A 136 -17.14 -9.66 4.84
N GLY A 137 -16.45 -8.75 5.54
CA GLY A 137 -16.20 -8.87 6.98
C GLY A 137 -17.50 -8.90 7.79
N GLY A 138 -18.42 -7.98 7.50
CA GLY A 138 -19.73 -7.94 8.14
C GLY A 138 -20.52 -9.24 7.92
N LEU A 139 -20.64 -9.67 6.66
CA LEU A 139 -21.34 -10.93 6.33
C LEU A 139 -20.73 -12.16 7.04
N LEU A 140 -19.39 -12.25 7.08
CA LEU A 140 -18.72 -13.37 7.74
C LEU A 140 -18.91 -13.35 9.26
N VAL A 141 -18.85 -12.18 9.89
CA VAL A 141 -19.00 -12.01 11.34
C VAL A 141 -20.45 -12.24 11.75
N ASP A 142 -21.43 -11.73 11.01
CA ASP A 142 -22.85 -11.78 11.36
C ASP A 142 -23.45 -13.17 11.14
N HIS A 143 -23.06 -13.88 10.07
CA HIS A 143 -23.67 -15.17 9.69
C HIS A 143 -22.87 -16.39 10.12
N LEU A 144 -21.57 -16.24 10.38
CA LEU A 144 -20.70 -17.37 10.74
C LEU A 144 -20.00 -17.10 12.09
N SER A 145 -18.81 -16.52 12.07
CA SER A 145 -18.08 -16.06 13.24
C SER A 145 -16.90 -15.19 12.80
N TRP A 146 -16.32 -14.42 13.73
CA TRP A 146 -15.11 -13.64 13.46
C TRP A 146 -13.93 -14.50 12.96
N ARG A 147 -13.90 -15.81 13.28
CA ARG A 147 -12.84 -16.73 12.84
C ARG A 147 -12.79 -16.85 11.31
N TRP A 148 -13.93 -16.75 10.64
CA TRP A 148 -14.04 -16.84 9.20
C TRP A 148 -13.40 -15.65 8.47
N VAL A 149 -13.18 -14.53 9.16
CA VAL A 149 -12.41 -13.40 8.64
C VAL A 149 -10.98 -13.82 8.26
N PHE A 150 -10.42 -14.75 9.00
CA PHE A 150 -9.11 -15.34 8.71
C PHE A 150 -9.20 -16.54 7.75
N TYR A 151 -10.19 -17.40 7.92
CA TYR A 151 -10.35 -18.59 7.07
C TYR A 151 -10.66 -18.25 5.62
N VAL A 152 -11.27 -17.12 5.32
CA VAL A 152 -11.58 -16.66 3.95
C VAL A 152 -10.34 -16.52 3.08
N ASN A 153 -9.16 -16.34 3.68
CA ASN A 153 -7.90 -16.27 2.96
C ASN A 153 -7.49 -17.63 2.33
N LEU A 154 -7.93 -18.75 2.90
CA LEU A 154 -7.52 -20.09 2.44
C LEU A 154 -8.14 -20.47 1.08
N PRO A 155 -9.47 -20.38 0.87
CA PRO A 155 -10.08 -20.76 -0.41
C PRO A 155 -9.59 -19.90 -1.58
N VAL A 156 -9.11 -18.68 -1.32
CA VAL A 156 -8.51 -17.82 -2.35
C VAL A 156 -7.01 -18.09 -2.49
N GLY A 157 -6.30 -18.26 -1.39
CA GLY A 157 -4.84 -18.38 -1.38
C GLY A 157 -4.33 -19.76 -1.80
N VAL A 158 -5.00 -20.85 -1.42
CA VAL A 158 -4.57 -22.21 -1.77
C VAL A 158 -4.54 -22.42 -3.30
N PRO A 159 -5.58 -22.07 -4.09
CA PRO A 159 -5.49 -22.12 -5.55
C PRO A 159 -4.36 -21.28 -6.13
N VAL A 160 -4.07 -20.11 -5.52
CA VAL A 160 -2.96 -19.25 -5.95
C VAL A 160 -1.59 -19.90 -5.69
N VAL A 161 -1.42 -20.59 -4.56
CA VAL A 161 -0.21 -21.39 -4.27
C VAL A 161 -0.06 -22.51 -5.31
N LEU A 162 -1.12 -23.30 -5.54
CA LEU A 162 -1.11 -24.40 -6.50
C LEU A 162 -0.78 -23.89 -7.91
N PHE A 163 -1.42 -22.82 -8.35
CA PHE A 163 -1.11 -22.20 -9.64
C PHE A 163 0.36 -21.73 -9.69
N GLY A 164 0.85 -21.10 -8.63
CA GLY A 164 2.24 -20.65 -8.57
C GLY A 164 3.26 -21.80 -8.59
N VAL A 165 2.96 -22.93 -7.94
CA VAL A 165 3.80 -24.13 -7.98
C VAL A 165 3.90 -24.67 -9.41
N LEU A 166 2.76 -24.74 -10.12
CA LEU A 166 2.66 -25.38 -11.44
C LEU A 166 3.18 -24.50 -12.58
N PHE A 167 2.86 -23.20 -12.57
CA PHE A 167 3.03 -22.32 -13.73
C PHE A 167 4.09 -21.25 -13.58
N LEU A 168 4.50 -20.90 -12.34
CA LEU A 168 5.46 -19.84 -12.14
C LEU A 168 6.88 -20.33 -12.45
N ALA A 169 7.60 -19.63 -13.34
CA ALA A 169 8.99 -19.91 -13.61
C ALA A 169 9.91 -19.36 -12.51
N GLU A 170 10.99 -20.08 -12.19
CA GLU A 170 12.00 -19.60 -11.24
C GLU A 170 12.92 -18.58 -11.91
N HIS A 171 12.98 -17.39 -11.36
CA HIS A 171 13.93 -16.36 -11.75
C HIS A 171 14.92 -16.17 -10.62
N ARG A 172 16.15 -16.60 -10.84
CA ARG A 172 17.25 -16.36 -9.92
C ARG A 172 17.97 -15.09 -10.34
N GLY A 173 18.11 -14.16 -9.40
CA GLY A 173 18.94 -12.96 -9.55
C GLY A 173 20.42 -13.27 -9.58
N HIS A 174 21.24 -12.23 -9.59
CA HIS A 174 22.68 -12.35 -9.34
C HIS A 174 22.92 -12.97 -7.95
N ARG A 175 24.03 -13.66 -7.78
CA ARG A 175 24.37 -14.26 -6.48
C ARG A 175 24.41 -13.13 -5.44
N PRO A 176 23.57 -13.19 -4.38
CA PRO A 176 23.60 -12.20 -3.33
C PRO A 176 24.93 -12.30 -2.60
N GLY A 177 25.43 -11.19 -2.14
CA GLY A 177 26.55 -11.12 -1.24
C GLY A 177 26.25 -11.75 0.13
N ARG A 178 27.16 -11.53 1.08
CA ARG A 178 26.96 -11.95 2.47
C ARG A 178 25.72 -11.31 3.05
N PHE A 179 25.00 -12.06 3.91
CA PHE A 179 23.83 -11.54 4.58
C PHE A 179 24.22 -10.46 5.60
N ASP A 180 23.73 -9.24 5.39
CA ASP A 180 23.94 -8.11 6.29
C ASP A 180 22.95 -8.16 7.45
N LEU A 181 23.28 -8.97 8.47
CA LEU A 181 22.46 -9.10 9.68
C LEU A 181 22.36 -7.78 10.44
N THR A 182 23.43 -7.00 10.50
CA THR A 182 23.43 -5.70 11.18
C THR A 182 22.49 -4.73 10.50
N GLY A 183 22.56 -4.63 9.16
CA GLY A 183 21.65 -3.81 8.36
C GLY A 183 20.18 -4.25 8.51
N LEU A 184 19.94 -5.57 8.59
CA LEU A 184 18.58 -6.09 8.84
C LEU A 184 18.08 -5.67 10.23
N LEU A 185 18.83 -5.94 11.28
CA LEU A 185 18.38 -5.65 12.65
C LEU A 185 18.13 -4.17 12.87
N LEU A 186 19.02 -3.30 12.38
CA LEU A 186 18.86 -1.85 12.48
C LEU A 186 17.63 -1.37 11.69
N SER A 187 17.45 -1.85 10.45
CA SER A 187 16.31 -1.44 9.61
C SER A 187 14.99 -1.98 10.16
N ALA A 188 14.93 -3.26 10.53
CA ALA A 188 13.72 -3.89 11.04
C ALA A 188 13.28 -3.28 12.38
N ALA A 189 14.21 -3.18 13.34
CA ALA A 189 13.91 -2.58 14.64
C ALA A 189 13.55 -1.09 14.50
N GLY A 190 14.27 -0.36 13.62
CA GLY A 190 14.01 1.05 13.37
C GLY A 190 12.64 1.28 12.72
N LEU A 191 12.27 0.49 11.70
CA LEU A 191 10.94 0.54 11.09
C LEU A 191 9.86 0.11 12.08
N GLY A 192 10.07 -0.96 12.84
CA GLY A 192 9.13 -1.43 13.84
C GLY A 192 8.84 -0.37 14.91
N ALA A 193 9.88 0.25 15.47
CA ALA A 193 9.74 1.31 16.45
C ALA A 193 9.05 2.56 15.87
N ALA A 194 9.43 2.99 14.68
CA ALA A 194 8.81 4.13 14.01
C ALA A 194 7.31 3.86 13.71
N MET A 195 6.98 2.67 13.16
CA MET A 195 5.60 2.28 12.87
C MET A 195 4.75 2.19 14.15
N PHE A 196 5.30 1.60 15.21
CA PHE A 196 4.63 1.57 16.50
C PHE A 196 4.34 2.97 17.03
N GLY A 197 5.36 3.85 17.03
CA GLY A 197 5.20 5.23 17.50
C GLY A 197 4.17 6.03 16.68
N VAL A 198 4.15 5.85 15.34
CA VAL A 198 3.18 6.50 14.45
C VAL A 198 1.77 5.95 14.67
N SER A 199 1.61 4.62 14.79
CA SER A 199 0.30 3.99 14.99
C SER A 199 -0.33 4.31 16.34
N GLU A 200 0.49 4.37 17.41
CA GLU A 200 0.02 4.62 18.77
C GLU A 200 -0.05 6.12 19.13
N GLY A 201 0.60 6.99 18.36
CA GLY A 201 0.65 8.43 18.61
C GLY A 201 -0.72 9.07 18.81
N PRO A 202 -1.71 8.85 17.92
CA PRO A 202 -3.06 9.40 18.09
C PRO A 202 -3.80 8.87 19.32
N ASN A 203 -3.64 7.57 19.65
CA ASN A 203 -4.38 6.90 20.72
C ASN A 203 -3.81 7.21 22.11
N ARG A 204 -2.47 7.14 22.24
CA ARG A 204 -1.77 7.36 23.53
C ARG A 204 -1.36 8.80 23.76
N GLY A 205 -1.51 9.66 22.75
CA GLY A 205 -1.01 11.04 22.74
C GLY A 205 0.46 11.12 22.29
N TRP A 206 0.75 12.07 21.39
CA TRP A 206 2.08 12.30 20.83
C TRP A 206 3.15 12.66 21.87
N SER A 207 2.73 13.19 23.02
CA SER A 207 3.61 13.55 24.16
C SER A 207 3.86 12.40 25.14
N SER A 208 3.23 11.22 24.95
CA SER A 208 3.44 10.09 25.85
C SER A 208 4.87 9.56 25.76
N ALA A 209 5.44 9.16 26.89
CA ALA A 209 6.82 8.65 26.95
C ALA A 209 7.02 7.43 26.03
N ALA A 210 6.02 6.56 25.91
CA ALA A 210 6.07 5.37 25.07
C ALA A 210 6.17 5.74 23.57
N VAL A 211 5.39 6.74 23.11
CA VAL A 211 5.40 7.20 21.72
C VAL A 211 6.70 7.95 21.42
N LEU A 212 7.11 8.88 22.29
CA LEU A 212 8.35 9.62 22.10
C LEU A 212 9.59 8.73 22.10
N THR A 213 9.67 7.77 23.01
CA THR A 213 10.78 6.82 23.04
C THR A 213 10.78 5.91 21.82
N ALA A 214 9.63 5.45 21.35
CA ALA A 214 9.52 4.64 20.13
C ALA A 214 9.94 5.43 18.88
N LEU A 215 9.50 6.67 18.73
CA LEU A 215 9.87 7.53 17.60
C LEU A 215 11.37 7.91 17.64
N ALA A 216 11.88 8.27 18.83
CA ALA A 216 13.30 8.59 18.99
C ALA A 216 14.18 7.37 18.69
N LEU A 217 13.83 6.19 19.24
CA LEU A 217 14.52 4.94 18.95
C LEU A 217 14.45 4.58 17.46
N GLY A 218 13.28 4.72 16.87
CA GLY A 218 13.07 4.52 15.43
C GLY A 218 13.97 5.43 14.59
N ALA A 219 14.01 6.72 14.89
CA ALA A 219 14.85 7.70 14.20
C ALA A 219 16.36 7.37 14.34
N VAL A 220 16.82 7.04 15.54
CA VAL A 220 18.21 6.67 15.80
C VAL A 220 18.59 5.40 15.04
N LEU A 221 17.77 4.35 15.14
CA LEU A 221 18.04 3.07 14.48
C LEU A 221 17.99 3.19 12.96
N LEU A 222 17.02 3.93 12.39
CA LEU A 222 16.94 4.15 10.94
C LEU A 222 18.14 4.98 10.44
N THR A 223 18.56 6.01 11.19
CA THR A 223 19.76 6.77 10.85
C THR A 223 21.00 5.87 10.89
N ALA A 224 21.15 5.06 11.94
CA ALA A 224 22.23 4.07 12.02
C ALA A 224 22.18 3.05 10.87
N ALA A 225 20.98 2.58 10.51
CA ALA A 225 20.79 1.69 9.36
C ALA A 225 21.25 2.34 8.04
N VAL A 226 20.85 3.59 7.79
CA VAL A 226 21.26 4.35 6.59
C VAL A 226 22.78 4.51 6.55
N VAL A 227 23.41 4.94 7.66
CA VAL A 227 24.86 5.12 7.74
C VAL A 227 25.59 3.78 7.54
N HIS A 228 25.12 2.71 8.17
CA HIS A 228 25.67 1.38 8.00
C HIS A 228 25.59 0.90 6.55
N GLN A 229 24.42 1.00 5.93
CA GLN A 229 24.20 0.53 4.56
C GLN A 229 24.93 1.37 3.49
N LEU A 230 25.21 2.65 3.76
CA LEU A 230 26.05 3.46 2.88
C LEU A 230 27.54 3.08 2.95
N ARG A 231 27.99 2.52 4.10
CA ARG A 231 29.37 2.11 4.33
C ARG A 231 29.64 0.62 4.05
N ALA A 232 28.62 -0.22 4.15
CA ALA A 232 28.72 -1.66 3.91
C ALA A 232 29.14 -1.95 2.46
N SER A 233 30.02 -2.92 2.27
CA SER A 233 30.44 -3.41 0.95
C SER A 233 29.30 -4.14 0.23
N GLU A 234 28.49 -4.87 1.00
CA GLU A 234 27.35 -5.66 0.51
C GLU A 234 26.11 -5.31 1.36
N PRO A 235 25.49 -4.12 1.15
CA PRO A 235 24.38 -3.66 1.96
C PRO A 235 23.13 -4.48 1.70
N LEU A 236 22.32 -4.71 2.74
CA LEU A 236 21.00 -5.36 2.61
C LEU A 236 20.05 -4.56 1.74
N LEU A 237 20.03 -3.23 1.91
CA LEU A 237 19.27 -2.29 1.10
C LEU A 237 20.23 -1.35 0.36
N ARG A 238 20.14 -1.31 -0.95
CA ARG A 238 20.97 -0.42 -1.77
C ARG A 238 20.46 1.01 -1.75
N ILE A 239 20.58 1.71 -0.60
CA ILE A 239 20.11 3.09 -0.42
C ILE A 239 20.68 4.05 -1.47
N ARG A 240 21.86 3.73 -2.03
CA ARG A 240 22.47 4.50 -3.12
C ARG A 240 21.56 4.64 -4.36
N LEU A 241 20.51 3.80 -4.51
CA LEU A 241 19.51 3.96 -5.56
C LEU A 241 18.77 5.30 -5.48
N PHE A 242 18.66 5.90 -4.30
CA PHE A 242 18.12 7.26 -4.13
C PHE A 242 19.04 8.37 -4.72
N ALA A 243 20.23 8.04 -5.19
CA ALA A 243 21.05 8.97 -5.98
C ALA A 243 20.45 9.22 -7.38
N ASP A 244 19.70 8.25 -7.94
CA ASP A 244 18.87 8.51 -9.13
C ASP A 244 17.75 9.47 -8.79
N ARG A 245 17.71 10.60 -9.50
CA ARG A 245 16.76 11.68 -9.24
C ARG A 245 15.32 11.22 -9.42
N LEU A 246 15.03 10.44 -10.48
CA LEU A 246 13.68 9.99 -10.76
C LEU A 246 13.19 9.01 -9.69
N PHE A 247 14.05 8.06 -9.28
CA PHE A 247 13.74 7.14 -8.19
C PHE A 247 13.49 7.86 -6.87
N ARG A 248 14.36 8.80 -6.49
CA ARG A 248 14.23 9.58 -5.26
C ARG A 248 12.94 10.41 -5.26
N ASP A 249 12.72 11.19 -6.31
CA ASP A 249 11.63 12.16 -6.36
C ASP A 249 10.27 11.44 -6.43
N THR A 250 10.16 10.32 -7.16
CA THR A 250 8.93 9.49 -7.17
C THR A 250 8.66 8.82 -5.84
N ASN A 251 9.70 8.35 -5.12
CA ASN A 251 9.53 7.79 -3.78
C ASN A 251 9.14 8.87 -2.75
N LEU A 252 9.65 10.10 -2.87
CA LEU A 252 9.22 11.21 -2.02
C LEU A 252 7.74 11.57 -2.27
N ILE A 253 7.31 11.57 -3.53
CA ILE A 253 5.89 11.73 -3.88
C ILE A 253 5.04 10.57 -3.31
N ASN A 254 5.52 9.34 -3.36
CA ASN A 254 4.83 8.21 -2.75
C ASN A 254 4.74 8.34 -1.22
N LEU A 255 5.80 8.82 -0.55
CA LEU A 255 5.80 9.01 0.89
C LEU A 255 4.75 10.05 1.33
N VAL A 256 4.79 11.23 0.72
CA VAL A 256 3.97 12.36 1.14
C VAL A 256 2.59 12.33 0.47
N GLY A 257 2.51 11.99 -0.82
CA GLY A 257 1.28 11.97 -1.61
C GLY A 257 0.33 10.83 -1.26
N LEU A 258 0.79 9.76 -0.61
CA LEU A 258 -0.09 8.71 -0.09
C LEU A 258 -0.86 9.17 1.15
N ILE A 259 -0.36 10.14 1.92
CA ILE A 259 -1.03 10.64 3.11
C ILE A 259 -2.42 11.20 2.79
N PRO A 260 -2.60 12.16 1.85
CA PRO A 260 -3.93 12.66 1.52
C PRO A 260 -4.84 11.61 0.89
N ILE A 261 -4.29 10.71 0.08
CA ILE A 261 -5.03 9.67 -0.61
C ILE A 261 -5.61 8.66 0.39
N LEU A 262 -4.74 7.99 1.15
CA LEU A 262 -5.16 6.98 2.13
C LEU A 262 -5.85 7.63 3.33
N GLY A 263 -5.50 8.88 3.67
CA GLY A 263 -6.19 9.67 4.67
C GLY A 263 -7.65 9.94 4.31
N ALA A 264 -7.95 10.25 3.04
CA ALA A 264 -9.33 10.42 2.58
C ALA A 264 -10.11 9.10 2.61
N MET A 265 -9.49 7.98 2.23
CA MET A 265 -10.09 6.65 2.33
C MET A 265 -10.40 6.25 3.78
N TYR A 266 -9.59 6.69 4.73
CA TYR A 266 -9.81 6.48 6.16
C TYR A 266 -10.88 7.43 6.73
N LEU A 267 -10.81 8.72 6.37
CA LEU A 267 -11.71 9.77 6.88
C LEU A 267 -13.14 9.64 6.34
N GLY A 268 -13.31 9.19 5.09
CA GLY A 268 -14.62 9.08 4.45
C GLY A 268 -15.61 8.18 5.21
N PRO A 269 -15.26 6.91 5.51
CA PRO A 269 -16.11 6.05 6.33
C PRO A 269 -16.37 6.59 7.73
N LEU A 270 -15.39 7.21 8.37
CA LEU A 270 -15.55 7.83 9.69
C LEU A 270 -16.57 8.99 9.64
N PHE A 271 -16.47 9.85 8.64
CA PHE A 271 -17.41 10.95 8.44
C PHE A 271 -18.84 10.45 8.26
N LEU A 272 -19.04 9.44 7.37
CA LEU A 272 -20.36 8.89 7.13
C LEU A 272 -20.97 8.22 8.38
N GLN A 273 -20.18 7.49 9.15
CA GLN A 273 -20.68 6.74 10.31
C GLN A 273 -20.81 7.61 11.55
N GLN A 274 -19.83 8.45 11.86
CA GLN A 274 -19.80 9.23 13.08
C GLN A 274 -20.50 10.59 12.92
N ALA A 275 -20.20 11.36 11.84
CA ALA A 275 -20.80 12.68 11.67
C ALA A 275 -22.21 12.64 11.11
N GLN A 276 -22.50 11.68 10.18
CA GLN A 276 -23.85 11.56 9.60
C GLN A 276 -24.71 10.43 10.21
N GLY A 277 -24.19 9.64 11.17
CA GLY A 277 -24.93 8.54 11.81
C GLY A 277 -25.32 7.41 10.84
N ARG A 278 -24.67 7.27 9.70
CA ARG A 278 -25.01 6.26 8.69
C ARG A 278 -24.55 4.86 9.08
N THR A 279 -25.26 3.88 8.58
CA THR A 279 -24.90 2.47 8.79
C THR A 279 -23.56 2.11 8.11
N ALA A 280 -22.91 1.05 8.59
CA ALA A 280 -21.68 0.53 7.97
C ALA A 280 -21.89 0.14 6.49
N LEU A 281 -23.07 -0.36 6.13
CA LEU A 281 -23.43 -0.70 4.74
C LEU A 281 -23.56 0.55 3.86
N GLU A 282 -24.20 1.60 4.35
CA GLU A 282 -24.30 2.88 3.63
C GLU A 282 -22.93 3.52 3.47
N SER A 283 -22.09 3.46 4.48
CA SER A 283 -20.70 3.93 4.44
C SER A 283 -19.88 3.16 3.39
N GLY A 284 -19.94 1.83 3.40
CA GLY A 284 -19.26 0.99 2.41
C GLY A 284 -19.74 1.26 0.98
N THR A 285 -21.05 1.35 0.77
CA THR A 285 -21.62 1.68 -0.56
C THR A 285 -21.38 3.15 -0.95
N GLY A 286 -21.18 4.03 0.02
CA GLY A 286 -20.82 5.43 -0.17
C GLY A 286 -19.41 5.60 -0.72
N THR A 287 -18.48 4.80 -0.22
CA THR A 287 -17.04 4.87 -0.58
C THR A 287 -16.68 3.99 -1.80
N PHE A 288 -17.44 2.94 -2.09
CA PHE A 288 -17.18 2.00 -3.19
C PHE A 288 -16.97 2.64 -4.58
N PRO A 289 -17.65 3.74 -4.99
CA PRO A 289 -17.44 4.38 -6.29
C PRO A 289 -16.02 4.86 -6.56
N GLU A 290 -15.20 5.08 -5.53
CA GLU A 290 -13.78 5.41 -5.65
C GLU A 290 -13.03 4.34 -6.45
N ALA A 291 -13.27 3.06 -6.19
CA ALA A 291 -12.63 1.96 -6.91
C ALA A 291 -12.88 2.02 -8.42
N PHE A 292 -14.09 2.37 -8.85
CA PHE A 292 -14.41 2.54 -10.27
C PHE A 292 -13.67 3.74 -10.88
N GLY A 293 -13.56 4.85 -10.15
CA GLY A 293 -12.79 6.00 -10.57
C GLY A 293 -11.33 5.66 -10.84
N VAL A 294 -10.70 4.94 -9.91
CA VAL A 294 -9.32 4.47 -10.07
C VAL A 294 -9.19 3.54 -11.28
N LEU A 295 -10.07 2.55 -11.40
CA LEU A 295 -10.05 1.60 -12.52
C LEU A 295 -10.15 2.30 -13.88
N LEU A 296 -11.03 3.27 -14.00
CA LEU A 296 -11.21 4.08 -15.22
C LEU A 296 -9.92 4.84 -15.56
N THR A 297 -9.39 5.58 -14.58
CA THR A 297 -8.24 6.45 -14.81
C THR A 297 -6.95 5.66 -15.05
N VAL A 298 -6.74 4.54 -14.40
CA VAL A 298 -5.56 3.69 -14.63
C VAL A 298 -5.52 3.19 -16.08
N GLN A 299 -6.67 2.91 -16.70
CA GLN A 299 -6.71 2.52 -18.12
C GLN A 299 -6.30 3.67 -19.04
N VAL A 300 -6.81 4.87 -18.76
CA VAL A 300 -6.48 6.08 -19.51
C VAL A 300 -5.04 6.51 -19.29
N ALA A 301 -4.61 6.58 -18.02
CA ALA A 301 -3.24 6.96 -17.64
C ALA A 301 -2.19 6.03 -18.28
N GLY A 302 -2.46 4.73 -18.38
CA GLY A 302 -1.55 3.79 -19.02
C GLY A 302 -1.35 4.04 -20.52
N VAL A 303 -2.37 4.53 -21.23
CA VAL A 303 -2.25 4.93 -22.63
C VAL A 303 -1.56 6.29 -22.76
N LEU A 304 -1.90 7.21 -21.87
CA LEU A 304 -1.42 8.58 -21.91
C LEU A 304 0.05 8.72 -21.43
N TYR A 305 0.50 7.79 -20.56
CA TYR A 305 1.84 7.81 -19.96
C TYR A 305 2.97 7.95 -20.99
N ALA A 306 2.89 7.21 -22.09
CA ALA A 306 3.89 7.27 -23.16
C ALA A 306 3.92 8.63 -23.90
N ARG A 307 2.79 9.36 -23.94
CA ARG A 307 2.65 10.62 -24.67
C ARG A 307 2.95 11.83 -23.78
N VAL A 308 2.39 11.85 -22.58
CA VAL A 308 2.39 13.02 -21.69
C VAL A 308 3.52 12.95 -20.66
N GLY A 309 3.90 11.73 -20.25
CA GLY A 309 4.92 11.49 -19.23
C GLY A 309 4.37 11.52 -17.80
N PRO A 310 5.18 11.04 -16.82
CA PRO A 310 4.76 10.96 -15.43
C PRO A 310 4.50 12.30 -14.77
N ARG A 311 5.27 13.33 -15.10
CA ARG A 311 5.19 14.68 -14.52
C ARG A 311 3.77 15.26 -14.55
N ILE A 312 3.16 15.29 -15.75
CA ILE A 312 1.84 15.90 -15.93
C ILE A 312 0.75 15.01 -15.33
N ILE A 313 0.83 13.69 -15.51
CA ILE A 313 -0.20 12.77 -15.03
C ILE A 313 -0.24 12.74 -13.49
N VAL A 314 0.92 12.62 -12.85
CA VAL A 314 1.01 12.61 -11.38
C VAL A 314 0.64 13.97 -10.80
N GLY A 315 1.17 15.06 -11.38
CA GLY A 315 0.87 16.42 -10.94
C GLY A 315 -0.62 16.74 -11.04
N SER A 316 -1.25 16.47 -12.19
CA SER A 316 -2.69 16.70 -12.39
C SER A 316 -3.53 15.78 -11.50
N GLY A 317 -3.12 14.53 -11.28
CA GLY A 317 -3.75 13.63 -10.34
C GLY A 317 -3.78 14.18 -8.92
N LEU A 318 -2.65 14.66 -8.41
CA LEU A 318 -2.55 15.27 -7.07
C LEU A 318 -3.32 16.60 -6.95
N VAL A 319 -3.34 17.42 -8.00
CA VAL A 319 -4.23 18.60 -8.04
C VAL A 319 -5.69 18.17 -7.96
N GLY A 320 -6.08 17.14 -8.69
CA GLY A 320 -7.42 16.57 -8.62
C GLY A 320 -7.76 16.05 -7.22
N VAL A 321 -6.83 15.33 -6.57
CA VAL A 321 -6.99 14.87 -5.17
C VAL A 321 -7.21 16.08 -4.26
N SER A 322 -6.38 17.12 -4.34
CA SER A 322 -6.53 18.33 -3.55
C SER A 322 -7.89 19.02 -3.76
N ALA A 323 -8.31 19.18 -5.01
CA ALA A 323 -9.59 19.80 -5.34
C ALA A 323 -10.78 19.01 -4.78
N VAL A 324 -10.78 17.69 -4.91
CA VAL A 324 -11.84 16.83 -4.36
C VAL A 324 -11.87 16.85 -2.84
N LEU A 325 -10.70 16.91 -2.18
CA LEU A 325 -10.63 17.04 -0.72
C LEU A 325 -11.21 18.37 -0.22
N VAL A 326 -11.05 19.46 -1.00
CA VAL A 326 -11.72 20.73 -0.73
C VAL A 326 -13.25 20.59 -0.88
N LEU A 327 -13.74 19.82 -1.85
CA LEU A 327 -15.17 19.53 -1.97
C LEU A 327 -15.67 18.71 -0.77
N PHE A 328 -14.94 17.72 -0.31
CA PHE A 328 -15.30 16.98 0.92
C PHE A 328 -15.32 17.88 2.17
N ALA A 329 -14.44 18.87 2.25
CA ALA A 329 -14.46 19.83 3.35
C ALA A 329 -15.72 20.72 3.37
N GLN A 330 -16.48 20.79 2.28
CA GLN A 330 -17.78 21.49 2.23
C GLN A 330 -18.96 20.58 2.64
N CYS A 331 -18.73 19.26 2.80
CA CYS A 331 -19.77 18.36 3.25
C CYS A 331 -20.25 18.70 4.68
N ASP A 332 -21.53 18.50 4.92
CA ASP A 332 -22.21 18.65 6.20
C ASP A 332 -23.02 17.39 6.54
N GLU A 333 -23.74 17.43 7.64
CA GLU A 333 -24.56 16.32 8.11
C GLU A 333 -25.72 16.00 7.17
N ASP A 334 -26.22 17.00 6.41
CA ASP A 334 -27.31 16.88 5.45
C ASP A 334 -26.84 16.48 4.05
N THR A 335 -25.54 16.41 3.82
CA THR A 335 -25.00 16.07 2.50
C THR A 335 -25.49 14.70 2.05
N GLY A 336 -26.20 14.68 0.92
CA GLY A 336 -26.79 13.46 0.37
C GLY A 336 -25.74 12.42 -0.01
N LEU A 337 -26.05 11.14 0.22
CA LEU A 337 -25.15 10.02 -0.08
C LEU A 337 -24.72 9.96 -1.56
N TRP A 338 -25.57 10.43 -2.49
CA TRP A 338 -25.21 10.49 -3.91
C TRP A 338 -24.13 11.53 -4.21
N THR A 339 -24.15 12.69 -3.53
CA THR A 339 -23.10 13.70 -3.63
C THR A 339 -21.79 13.14 -3.11
N PHE A 340 -21.82 12.46 -1.97
CA PHE A 340 -20.65 11.81 -1.40
C PHE A 340 -20.06 10.73 -2.34
N ARG A 341 -20.92 9.90 -2.95
CA ARG A 341 -20.54 8.91 -3.97
C ARG A 341 -19.86 9.55 -5.19
N ALA A 342 -20.39 10.68 -5.65
CA ALA A 342 -19.79 11.41 -6.76
C ALA A 342 -18.40 11.94 -6.40
N TYR A 343 -18.22 12.47 -5.19
CA TYR A 343 -16.91 12.93 -4.72
C TYR A 343 -15.92 11.76 -4.55
N MET A 344 -16.37 10.61 -4.02
CA MET A 344 -15.54 9.40 -3.95
C MET A 344 -15.11 8.92 -5.35
N PHE A 345 -16.03 8.91 -6.32
CA PHE A 345 -15.69 8.57 -7.69
C PHE A 345 -14.62 9.54 -8.27
N LEU A 346 -14.79 10.85 -8.07
CA LEU A 346 -13.82 11.87 -8.52
C LEU A 346 -12.47 11.71 -7.81
N LEU A 347 -12.48 11.37 -6.51
CA LEU A 347 -11.26 11.06 -5.79
C LEU A 347 -10.54 9.87 -6.43
N GLY A 348 -11.26 8.80 -6.74
CA GLY A 348 -10.72 7.63 -7.44
C GLY A 348 -10.14 7.98 -8.82
N VAL A 349 -10.83 8.82 -9.59
CA VAL A 349 -10.32 9.33 -10.87
C VAL A 349 -8.99 10.04 -10.68
N ALA A 350 -8.87 10.91 -9.69
CA ALA A 350 -7.64 11.63 -9.39
C ALA A 350 -6.50 10.69 -8.92
N MET A 351 -6.81 9.74 -8.03
CA MET A 351 -5.85 8.76 -7.49
C MET A 351 -5.25 7.84 -8.55
N GLY A 352 -6.06 7.41 -9.52
CA GLY A 352 -5.60 6.56 -10.63
C GLY A 352 -4.47 7.21 -11.46
N GLY A 353 -4.42 8.54 -11.50
CA GLY A 353 -3.34 9.31 -12.10
C GLY A 353 -2.05 9.33 -11.26
N VAL A 354 -2.08 8.91 -10.00
CA VAL A 354 -0.92 8.95 -9.11
C VAL A 354 -0.27 7.58 -8.97
N PHE A 355 -1.02 6.54 -8.58
CA PHE A 355 -0.47 5.23 -8.19
C PHE A 355 0.34 4.53 -9.28
N MET A 356 -0.27 4.35 -10.46
CA MET A 356 0.36 3.61 -11.54
C MET A 356 1.55 4.36 -12.12
N PRO A 357 1.45 5.67 -12.48
CA PRO A 357 2.57 6.38 -13.06
C PRO A 357 3.77 6.52 -12.13
N THR A 358 3.58 6.73 -10.82
CA THR A 358 4.69 6.80 -9.86
C THR A 358 5.41 5.46 -9.72
N THR A 359 4.66 4.34 -9.70
CA THR A 359 5.25 3.00 -9.62
C THR A 359 6.10 2.67 -10.85
N VAL A 360 5.61 2.98 -12.05
CA VAL A 360 6.35 2.73 -13.29
C VAL A 360 7.56 3.68 -13.40
N ALA A 361 7.37 4.97 -13.06
CA ALA A 361 8.43 5.96 -13.14
C ALA A 361 9.57 5.66 -12.16
N SER A 362 9.27 5.19 -10.95
CA SER A 362 10.29 4.86 -9.95
C SER A 362 11.26 3.77 -10.41
N LEU A 363 10.84 2.87 -11.28
CA LEU A 363 11.66 1.76 -11.77
C LEU A 363 12.26 1.98 -13.16
N ALA A 364 11.92 3.10 -13.84
CA ALA A 364 12.25 3.32 -15.24
C ALA A 364 13.77 3.38 -15.53
N ASN A 365 14.57 3.91 -14.60
CA ASN A 365 16.03 4.02 -14.72
C ASN A 365 16.79 2.90 -14.02
N ILE A 366 16.09 2.00 -13.33
CA ILE A 366 16.72 0.98 -12.49
C ILE A 366 17.19 -0.19 -13.35
N ALA A 367 18.44 -0.59 -13.16
CA ALA A 367 19.01 -1.77 -13.82
C ALA A 367 18.24 -3.04 -13.43
N ARG A 368 18.10 -3.98 -14.35
CA ARG A 368 17.36 -5.25 -14.11
C ARG A 368 17.86 -6.01 -12.86
N GLY A 369 19.17 -5.94 -12.58
CA GLY A 369 19.77 -6.59 -11.41
C GLY A 369 19.42 -5.91 -10.07
N ASP A 370 18.95 -4.67 -10.09
CA ASP A 370 18.60 -3.89 -8.88
C ASP A 370 17.08 -3.77 -8.65
N LEU A 371 16.26 -4.37 -9.53
CA LEU A 371 14.79 -4.26 -9.45
C LEU A 371 14.22 -4.79 -8.11
N ALA A 372 14.79 -5.88 -7.57
CA ALA A 372 14.38 -6.40 -6.27
C ALA A 372 14.65 -5.40 -5.15
N GLN A 373 15.83 -4.78 -5.15
CA GLN A 373 16.23 -3.75 -4.19
C GLN A 373 15.37 -2.50 -4.30
N ALA A 374 15.14 -2.02 -5.52
CA ALA A 374 14.29 -0.86 -5.78
C ALA A 374 12.81 -1.12 -5.37
N SER A 375 12.27 -2.31 -5.66
CA SER A 375 10.92 -2.70 -5.24
C SER A 375 10.79 -2.76 -3.72
N THR A 376 11.82 -3.25 -3.03
CA THR A 376 11.86 -3.29 -1.57
C THR A 376 11.85 -1.88 -0.98
N LEU A 377 12.73 -0.99 -1.46
CA LEU A 377 12.79 0.41 -1.01
C LEU A 377 11.47 1.15 -1.29
N ASN A 378 10.89 0.97 -2.47
CA ASN A 378 9.59 1.55 -2.82
C ASN A 378 8.49 1.04 -1.86
N THR A 379 8.52 -0.24 -1.49
CA THR A 379 7.53 -0.81 -0.55
C THR A 379 7.71 -0.24 0.85
N VAL A 380 8.95 -0.08 1.35
CA VAL A 380 9.23 0.58 2.64
C VAL A 380 8.62 1.98 2.66
N VAL A 381 8.90 2.77 1.62
CA VAL A 381 8.41 4.16 1.50
C VAL A 381 6.88 4.20 1.49
N ARG A 382 6.24 3.34 0.69
CA ARG A 382 4.77 3.27 0.59
C ARG A 382 4.11 2.85 1.91
N GLN A 383 4.69 1.88 2.61
CA GLN A 383 4.15 1.44 3.91
C GLN A 383 4.30 2.53 4.97
N THR A 384 5.42 3.27 4.94
CA THR A 384 5.60 4.43 5.83
C THR A 384 4.57 5.52 5.54
N GLY A 385 4.37 5.90 4.27
CA GLY A 385 3.33 6.85 3.87
C GLY A 385 1.93 6.38 4.24
N GLY A 386 1.66 5.07 4.07
CA GLY A 386 0.39 4.45 4.44
C GLY A 386 0.09 4.51 5.95
N ALA A 387 1.09 4.30 6.79
CA ALA A 387 0.93 4.40 8.24
C ALA A 387 0.75 5.85 8.74
N LEU A 388 1.39 6.81 8.06
CA LEU A 388 1.25 8.23 8.38
C LEU A 388 -0.15 8.76 8.07
N ALA A 389 -0.89 8.18 7.14
CA ALA A 389 -2.18 8.68 6.69
C ALA A 389 -3.25 8.65 7.79
N PRO A 390 -3.62 7.50 8.40
CA PRO A 390 -4.58 7.47 9.50
C PRO A 390 -4.07 8.25 10.73
N ALA A 391 -2.76 8.20 11.01
CA ALA A 391 -2.18 8.94 12.12
C ALA A 391 -2.35 10.47 11.97
N ALA A 392 -2.13 11.00 10.75
CA ALA A 392 -2.34 12.41 10.46
C ALA A 392 -3.83 12.81 10.62
N VAL A 393 -4.74 12.01 10.07
CA VAL A 393 -6.18 12.23 10.17
C VAL A 393 -6.64 12.23 11.63
N THR A 394 -6.32 11.17 12.38
CA THR A 394 -6.74 11.03 13.77
C THR A 394 -6.16 12.14 14.64
N THR A 395 -4.91 12.55 14.39
CA THR A 395 -4.30 13.69 15.09
C THR A 395 -5.10 14.96 14.89
N VAL A 396 -5.49 15.29 13.66
CA VAL A 396 -6.29 16.50 13.39
C VAL A 396 -7.67 16.40 14.02
N LEU A 397 -8.32 15.22 13.98
CA LEU A 397 -9.61 15.00 14.63
C LEU A 397 -9.51 15.20 16.15
N VAL A 398 -8.49 14.63 16.80
CA VAL A 398 -8.28 14.78 18.26
C VAL A 398 -7.99 16.22 18.62
N LEU A 399 -7.14 16.94 17.87
CA LEU A 399 -6.86 18.35 18.11
C LEU A 399 -8.07 19.27 17.89
N GLY A 400 -8.96 18.89 16.98
CA GLY A 400 -10.20 19.62 16.69
C GLY A 400 -11.35 19.30 17.65
N THR A 401 -11.17 18.33 18.57
CA THR A 401 -12.18 17.93 19.55
C THR A 401 -11.86 18.60 20.89
N PRO A 402 -12.82 19.34 21.51
CA PRO A 402 -12.58 20.01 22.81
C PRO A 402 -12.23 18.99 23.91
N ALA A 403 -11.26 19.35 24.75
CA ALA A 403 -10.85 18.51 25.87
C ALA A 403 -12.03 18.27 26.84
N GLY A 404 -12.30 16.97 27.12
CA GLY A 404 -13.40 16.56 28.00
C GLY A 404 -14.73 16.27 27.29
N ALA A 405 -14.83 16.48 25.99
CA ALA A 405 -15.98 16.00 25.23
C ALA A 405 -15.88 14.47 25.09
N ALA A 406 -16.77 13.75 25.77
CA ALA A 406 -16.97 12.31 25.54
C ALA A 406 -17.70 12.02 24.21
N ALA A 407 -17.85 13.04 23.37
CA ALA A 407 -18.62 13.03 22.15
C ALA A 407 -17.74 12.83 20.92
N GLU A 408 -18.37 12.40 19.85
CA GLU A 408 -17.79 12.28 18.52
C GLU A 408 -17.15 13.60 18.05
N PRO A 409 -16.09 13.56 17.22
CA PRO A 409 -15.44 14.78 16.73
C PRO A 409 -16.46 15.72 16.06
N PRO A 410 -16.43 17.03 16.35
CA PRO A 410 -17.35 17.97 15.73
C PRO A 410 -17.09 18.09 14.22
N LEU A 411 -18.10 18.48 13.46
CA LEU A 411 -18.02 18.65 11.99
C LEU A 411 -16.83 19.50 11.56
N GLY A 412 -16.48 20.53 12.36
CA GLY A 412 -15.30 21.38 12.12
C GLY A 412 -13.97 20.61 12.13
N ALA A 413 -13.85 19.57 12.95
CA ALA A 413 -12.65 18.73 12.99
C ALA A 413 -12.49 17.91 11.68
N TYR A 414 -13.58 17.36 11.14
CA TYR A 414 -13.59 16.67 9.84
C TYR A 414 -13.22 17.62 8.70
N ARG A 415 -13.80 18.81 8.67
CA ARG A 415 -13.47 19.86 7.69
C ARG A 415 -12.00 20.23 7.75
N SER A 416 -11.46 20.44 8.95
CA SER A 416 -10.03 20.73 9.15
C SER A 416 -9.15 19.59 8.65
N ALA A 417 -9.52 18.33 8.90
CA ALA A 417 -8.79 17.17 8.41
C ALA A 417 -8.77 17.11 6.87
N TYR A 418 -9.89 17.34 6.20
CA TYR A 418 -9.93 17.41 4.74
C TYR A 418 -9.08 18.55 4.17
N TYR A 419 -9.11 19.75 4.81
CA TYR A 419 -8.26 20.86 4.37
C TYR A 419 -6.78 20.57 4.56
N VAL A 420 -6.37 19.97 5.68
CA VAL A 420 -4.96 19.60 5.90
C VAL A 420 -4.50 18.59 4.84
N LEU A 421 -5.32 17.58 4.54
CA LEU A 421 -5.02 16.62 3.48
C LEU A 421 -4.96 17.30 2.10
N ALA A 422 -5.87 18.26 1.82
CA ALA A 422 -5.87 19.02 0.57
C ALA A 422 -4.58 19.82 0.40
N VAL A 423 -4.10 20.48 1.46
CA VAL A 423 -2.84 21.24 1.43
C VAL A 423 -1.65 20.30 1.18
N ILE A 424 -1.59 19.16 1.86
CA ILE A 424 -0.52 18.16 1.63
C ILE A 424 -0.54 17.69 0.15
N ALA A 425 -1.72 17.42 -0.41
CA ALA A 425 -1.86 17.03 -1.81
C ALA A 425 -1.40 18.14 -2.77
N ALA A 426 -1.77 19.41 -2.50
CA ALA A 426 -1.38 20.56 -3.31
C ALA A 426 0.14 20.78 -3.30
N VAL A 427 0.77 20.74 -2.12
CA VAL A 427 2.22 20.86 -1.99
C VAL A 427 2.93 19.72 -2.73
N THR A 428 2.44 18.51 -2.59
CA THR A 428 3.00 17.35 -3.30
C THR A 428 2.80 17.47 -4.81
N ALA A 429 1.68 18.04 -5.28
CA ALA A 429 1.43 18.30 -6.69
C ALA A 429 2.47 19.27 -7.28
N VAL A 430 2.77 20.37 -6.58
CA VAL A 430 3.81 21.32 -7.01
C VAL A 430 5.14 20.60 -7.17
N PHE A 431 5.50 19.74 -6.22
CA PHE A 431 6.72 18.95 -6.32
C PHE A 431 6.66 17.95 -7.48
N ALA A 432 5.51 17.31 -7.73
CA ALA A 432 5.34 16.38 -8.84
C ALA A 432 5.53 17.02 -10.22
N PHE A 433 5.20 18.31 -10.37
CA PHE A 433 5.48 19.06 -11.59
C PHE A 433 6.98 19.33 -11.82
N THR A 434 7.87 19.02 -10.89
CA THR A 434 9.33 19.10 -11.08
C THR A 434 9.96 17.79 -11.53
N LEU A 435 9.17 16.70 -11.66
CA LEU A 435 9.66 15.38 -12.09
C LEU A 435 10.32 15.44 -13.46
N PRO A 436 11.44 14.72 -13.66
CA PRO A 436 12.06 14.58 -14.98
C PRO A 436 11.26 13.62 -15.87
N ASP A 437 10.79 14.10 -17.01
CA ASP A 437 9.99 13.31 -17.96
C ASP A 437 10.83 12.48 -18.95
N GLY A 438 12.03 12.93 -19.28
CA GLY A 438 12.85 12.40 -20.38
C GLY A 438 13.09 10.88 -20.31
N PRO A 439 13.60 10.35 -19.20
CA PRO A 439 13.91 8.91 -19.09
C PRO A 439 12.65 8.03 -19.15
N ALA A 440 11.59 8.45 -18.47
CA ALA A 440 10.34 7.70 -18.43
C ALA A 440 9.63 7.66 -19.79
N ARG A 441 9.64 8.78 -20.53
CA ARG A 441 9.13 8.84 -21.92
C ARG A 441 9.99 8.02 -22.87
N ALA A 442 11.31 8.07 -22.73
CA ALA A 442 12.22 7.31 -23.57
C ALA A 442 12.04 5.81 -23.41
N ALA A 443 11.90 5.33 -22.18
CA ALA A 443 11.61 3.92 -21.87
C ALA A 443 10.26 3.47 -22.47
N ALA A 444 9.22 4.28 -22.31
CA ALA A 444 7.90 3.99 -22.88
C ALA A 444 7.88 4.02 -24.42
N ALA A 445 8.59 4.97 -25.04
CA ALA A 445 8.70 5.10 -26.50
C ALA A 445 9.54 3.98 -27.15
N ALA A 446 10.62 3.54 -26.49
CA ALA A 446 11.44 2.41 -26.95
C ALA A 446 10.62 1.10 -26.98
N GLY A 447 9.80 0.88 -25.98
CA GLY A 447 8.89 -0.26 -25.92
C GLY A 447 7.84 -0.27 -27.03
N SER A 448 7.29 0.89 -27.39
CA SER A 448 6.31 0.99 -28.47
C SER A 448 6.91 0.72 -29.85
N ARG A 449 8.14 1.16 -30.12
CA ARG A 449 8.87 0.88 -31.36
C ARG A 449 9.19 -0.61 -31.53
N ASN A 450 9.63 -1.28 -30.46
CA ASN A 450 9.89 -2.72 -30.49
C ASN A 450 8.64 -3.57 -30.79
N ARG A 451 7.45 -3.10 -30.38
CA ARG A 451 6.20 -3.77 -30.70
C ARG A 451 5.84 -3.63 -32.18
N ALA A 452 5.99 -2.44 -32.75
CA ALA A 452 5.75 -2.20 -34.16
C ALA A 452 6.64 -3.10 -35.05
N THR A 453 7.91 -3.25 -34.68
CA THR A 453 8.84 -4.14 -35.39
C THR A 453 8.55 -5.62 -35.20
N ARG A 454 8.08 -6.07 -34.02
CA ARG A 454 7.65 -7.48 -33.81
C ARG A 454 6.36 -7.79 -34.55
N THR A 455 5.40 -6.87 -34.57
CA THR A 455 4.14 -7.06 -35.32
C THR A 455 4.40 -7.09 -36.80
N ALA A 456 5.31 -6.27 -37.32
CA ALA A 456 5.74 -6.31 -38.73
C ALA A 456 6.48 -7.59 -39.12
N ARG A 457 7.22 -8.19 -38.18
CA ARG A 457 7.91 -9.52 -38.46
C ARG A 457 6.96 -10.70 -38.39
N ASN A 458 5.82 -10.62 -37.74
CA ASN A 458 4.84 -11.70 -37.60
C ASN A 458 3.68 -11.60 -38.61
N VAL A 459 3.74 -10.72 -39.60
CA VAL A 459 2.83 -10.73 -40.74
C VAL A 459 3.29 -11.88 -41.64
N PRO A 460 2.50 -12.94 -41.81
CA PRO A 460 2.85 -14.02 -42.74
C PRO A 460 3.00 -13.42 -44.14
N CYS A 461 4.11 -13.69 -44.79
CA CYS A 461 4.26 -13.41 -46.21
C CYS A 461 3.41 -14.43 -47.00
N ASP A 462 2.10 -14.35 -46.88
CA ASP A 462 1.18 -15.06 -47.78
C ASP A 462 1.04 -14.23 -49.06
N GLY A 463 1.67 -14.70 -50.13
CA GLY A 463 1.33 -14.18 -51.44
C GLY A 463 2.47 -13.98 -52.42
N VAL A 464 3.39 -14.92 -52.55
CA VAL A 464 4.11 -15.03 -53.85
C VAL A 464 3.78 -16.42 -54.45
N ARG A 465 2.62 -16.52 -55.09
CA ARG A 465 2.43 -17.52 -56.14
C ARG A 465 3.33 -17.13 -57.32
N LYS A 466 4.35 -17.93 -57.59
CA LYS A 466 5.06 -17.90 -58.88
C LYS A 466 4.17 -18.51 -59.95
N PRO A 467 4.24 -17.98 -61.18
CA PRO A 467 3.47 -18.46 -62.31
C PRO A 467 3.88 -19.88 -62.77
#